data_f6800bf4c96fbfb49a30d9b448415557
#
_entry.id   f6800bf4c96fbfb49a30d9b448415557
#
_cell.length_a   1.000
_cell.length_b   1.000
_cell.length_c   1.000
_cell.angle_alpha   90.00
_cell.angle_beta   90.00
_cell.angle_gamma   90.00
#
_symmetry.space_group_name_H-M   'P 1'
#
loop_
_entity.id
_entity.type
_entity.pdbx_description
1 polymer ?
#
loop_
_entity_poly.entity_id
_entity_poly.type
_entity_poly.pdbx_seq_one_letter_code
_entity_poly.pdbx_strand_id
1 'polypeptide(L)'
;MKLVLFIIALLSSLLFGSCNSEPSLQKYFVENTENKNFIALDISSNILDVDKAKLTTAQSEALQSFDKINVLAFKLDDKNKSQFEAERAKVNLILKDPKYQQLMKFSSGKQGASVTYVGSDDHINEFVFFANKNDAGFAVVRVLGKDMNPTHIMNMISVLKESKIDLEQLKPLQELIKK
;
A
#
# COMPACT_ATOMS: atom_id res chain seq x y z
N MET A 1 29.41 26.98 39.16
CA MET A 1 29.03 25.56 39.03
C MET A 1 27.52 25.34 39.02
N LYS A 2 26.72 25.83 39.95
CA LYS A 2 25.25 25.61 39.96
C LYS A 2 24.52 26.17 38.73
N LEU A 3 24.93 27.33 38.21
CA LEU A 3 24.34 27.95 37.02
C LEU A 3 24.60 27.10 35.74
N VAL A 4 25.80 26.54 35.59
CA VAL A 4 26.16 25.69 34.45
C VAL A 4 25.36 24.37 34.46
N LEU A 5 25.16 23.78 35.65
CA LEU A 5 24.31 22.58 35.81
C LEU A 5 22.85 22.87 35.44
N PHE A 6 22.33 24.05 35.78
CA PHE A 6 20.98 24.46 35.42
C PHE A 6 20.79 24.65 33.91
N ILE A 7 21.79 25.21 33.24
CA ILE A 7 21.78 25.38 31.77
C ILE A 7 21.85 24.03 31.06
N ILE A 8 22.68 23.10 31.56
CA ILE A 8 22.78 21.74 30.99
C ILE A 8 21.47 20.98 31.20
N ALA A 9 20.82 21.08 32.36
CA ALA A 9 19.52 20.47 32.61
C ALA A 9 18.40 21.07 31.74
N LEU A 10 18.45 22.36 31.46
CA LEU A 10 17.48 23.03 30.57
C LEU A 10 17.68 22.66 29.10
N LEU A 11 18.95 22.48 28.64
CA LEU A 11 19.27 22.03 27.27
C LEU A 11 18.89 20.57 27.04
N SER A 12 19.02 19.69 28.05
CA SER A 12 18.65 18.28 27.92
C SER A 12 17.15 18.06 27.80
N SER A 13 16.30 18.96 28.34
CA SER A 13 14.84 18.87 28.23
C SER A 13 14.30 19.22 26.83
N LEU A 14 15.09 19.91 25.98
CA LEU A 14 14.74 20.24 24.59
C LEU A 14 14.95 19.08 23.60
N LEU A 15 15.65 18.03 24.01
CA LEU A 15 15.94 16.88 23.12
C LEU A 15 14.83 15.82 23.11
N PHE A 16 13.82 15.93 23.95
CA PHE A 16 12.61 15.09 23.91
C PHE A 16 11.54 15.62 22.94
N GLY A 17 11.96 16.40 21.96
CA GLY A 17 11.12 16.87 20.85
C GLY A 17 10.62 15.67 20.04
N SER A 18 9.46 15.17 20.44
CA SER A 18 8.39 14.58 19.64
C SER A 18 8.81 14.01 18.27
N CYS A 19 9.10 12.73 18.22
CA CYS A 19 8.86 11.95 17.01
C CYS A 19 7.34 11.89 16.73
N ASN A 20 6.75 12.99 16.30
CA ASN A 20 5.49 12.99 15.58
C ASN A 20 5.79 12.45 14.18
N SER A 21 5.93 11.14 14.03
CA SER A 21 5.99 10.54 12.71
C SER A 21 4.62 10.76 12.06
N GLU A 22 4.59 11.56 11.00
CA GLU A 22 3.38 11.78 10.22
C GLU A 22 2.76 10.45 9.79
N PRO A 23 1.42 10.38 9.70
CA PRO A 23 0.73 9.18 9.24
C PRO A 23 1.24 8.79 7.85
N SER A 24 1.69 7.54 7.69
CA SER A 24 2.15 7.03 6.40
C SER A 24 1.54 5.66 6.12
N LEU A 25 1.41 5.29 4.84
CA LEU A 25 0.94 3.95 4.49
C LEU A 25 1.85 2.86 5.06
N GLN A 26 3.17 3.06 5.06
CA GLN A 26 4.10 2.10 5.63
C GLN A 26 3.78 1.81 7.11
N LYS A 27 3.59 2.86 7.91
CA LYS A 27 3.22 2.71 9.32
C LYS A 27 1.84 2.06 9.47
N TYR A 28 0.87 2.48 8.67
CA TYR A 28 -0.48 1.95 8.68
C TYR A 28 -0.50 0.44 8.37
N PHE A 29 0.28 -0.02 7.40
CA PHE A 29 0.42 -1.45 7.09
C PHE A 29 1.00 -2.23 8.26
N VAL A 30 2.13 -1.76 8.84
CA VAL A 30 2.77 -2.43 9.99
C VAL A 30 1.81 -2.54 11.18
N GLU A 31 1.07 -1.48 11.50
CA GLU A 31 0.12 -1.46 12.63
C GLU A 31 -1.07 -2.42 12.44
N ASN A 32 -1.41 -2.75 11.19
CA ASN A 32 -2.60 -3.55 10.89
C ASN A 32 -2.31 -4.96 10.35
N THR A 33 -1.05 -5.33 10.16
CA THR A 33 -0.67 -6.67 9.65
C THR A 33 -1.20 -7.80 10.52
N GLU A 34 -1.23 -7.64 11.85
CA GLU A 34 -1.71 -8.66 12.79
C GLU A 34 -3.15 -8.39 13.28
N ASN A 35 -3.81 -7.36 12.76
CA ASN A 35 -5.16 -7.01 13.18
C ASN A 35 -6.18 -7.97 12.54
N LYS A 36 -6.94 -8.68 13.37
CA LYS A 36 -7.92 -9.71 12.96
C LYS A 36 -8.99 -9.26 11.97
N ASN A 37 -9.24 -7.95 11.85
CA ASN A 37 -10.20 -7.39 10.90
C ASN A 37 -9.56 -7.09 9.54
N PHE A 38 -8.24 -7.31 9.42
CA PHE A 38 -7.50 -7.14 8.18
C PHE A 38 -6.98 -8.47 7.66
N ILE A 39 -6.83 -8.53 6.36
CA ILE A 39 -6.05 -9.53 5.64
C ILE A 39 -4.84 -8.81 5.10
N ALA A 40 -3.65 -9.25 5.51
CA ALA A 40 -2.38 -8.73 5.02
C ALA A 40 -1.70 -9.79 4.16
N LEU A 41 -1.14 -9.36 3.02
CA LEU A 41 -0.39 -10.22 2.12
C LEU A 41 0.79 -9.44 1.53
N ASP A 42 1.97 -10.06 1.58
CA ASP A 42 3.19 -9.55 0.97
C ASP A 42 3.64 -10.50 -0.14
N ILE A 43 3.74 -9.97 -1.36
CA ILE A 43 4.14 -10.71 -2.55
C ILE A 43 5.47 -10.13 -3.04
N SER A 44 6.53 -10.91 -3.00
CA SER A 44 7.83 -10.55 -3.59
C SER A 44 7.85 -10.88 -5.09
N SER A 45 8.63 -10.13 -5.87
CA SER A 45 8.88 -10.42 -7.28
C SER A 45 9.44 -11.84 -7.53
N ASN A 46 10.11 -12.42 -6.52
CA ASN A 46 10.69 -13.77 -6.60
C ASN A 46 9.65 -14.90 -6.61
N ILE A 47 8.40 -14.61 -6.18
CA ILE A 47 7.29 -15.58 -6.15
C ILE A 47 6.70 -15.83 -7.54
N LEU A 48 6.94 -14.92 -8.48
CA LEU A 48 6.40 -15.03 -9.83
C LEU A 48 7.18 -16.13 -10.59
N ASP A 49 6.60 -17.32 -10.63
CA ASP A 49 7.10 -18.41 -11.49
C ASP A 49 6.72 -18.09 -12.95
N VAL A 50 7.54 -17.27 -13.58
CA VAL A 50 7.41 -16.89 -14.98
C VAL A 50 8.58 -17.45 -15.79
N ASP A 51 8.27 -18.05 -16.92
CA ASP A 51 9.28 -18.44 -17.89
C ASP A 51 9.87 -17.17 -18.54
N LYS A 52 10.99 -16.70 -17.98
CA LYS A 52 11.64 -15.46 -18.43
C LYS A 52 12.00 -15.46 -19.92
N ALA A 53 12.15 -16.65 -20.52
CA ALA A 53 12.43 -16.79 -21.95
C ALA A 53 11.22 -16.44 -22.84
N LYS A 54 10.02 -16.40 -22.27
CA LYS A 54 8.78 -16.06 -22.98
C LYS A 54 8.33 -14.61 -22.78
N LEU A 55 9.00 -13.87 -21.89
CA LEU A 55 8.67 -12.48 -21.66
C LEU A 55 9.12 -11.60 -22.83
N THR A 56 8.27 -10.65 -23.22
CA THR A 56 8.69 -9.55 -24.09
C THR A 56 9.70 -8.65 -23.36
N THR A 57 10.45 -7.85 -24.09
CA THR A 57 11.36 -6.86 -23.49
C THR A 57 10.65 -5.96 -22.49
N ALA A 58 9.48 -5.43 -22.85
CA ALA A 58 8.68 -4.56 -21.98
C ALA A 58 8.17 -5.28 -20.73
N GLN A 59 7.80 -6.54 -20.81
CA GLN A 59 7.43 -7.36 -19.64
C GLN A 59 8.63 -7.63 -18.74
N SER A 60 9.81 -7.88 -19.31
CA SER A 60 11.05 -8.09 -18.57
C SER A 60 11.47 -6.83 -17.81
N GLU A 61 11.42 -5.66 -18.46
CA GLU A 61 11.70 -4.37 -17.84
C GLU A 61 10.72 -4.07 -16.70
N ALA A 62 9.42 -4.31 -16.91
CA ALA A 62 8.41 -4.16 -15.89
C ALA A 62 8.69 -5.05 -14.67
N LEU A 63 9.05 -6.32 -14.89
CA LEU A 63 9.38 -7.26 -13.82
C LEU A 63 10.64 -6.85 -13.05
N GLN A 64 11.64 -6.27 -13.72
CA GLN A 64 12.87 -5.79 -13.09
C GLN A 64 12.66 -4.50 -12.29
N SER A 65 11.71 -3.64 -12.69
CA SER A 65 11.38 -2.42 -11.95
C SER A 65 10.57 -2.68 -10.68
N PHE A 66 10.06 -3.89 -10.50
CA PHE A 66 9.17 -4.29 -9.43
C PHE A 66 9.91 -5.04 -8.31
N ASP A 67 9.74 -4.60 -7.07
CA ASP A 67 10.31 -5.26 -5.89
C ASP A 67 9.30 -6.15 -5.17
N LYS A 68 8.15 -5.57 -4.78
CA LYS A 68 7.10 -6.28 -4.03
C LYS A 68 5.74 -5.61 -4.11
N ILE A 69 4.70 -6.39 -3.83
CA ILE A 69 3.33 -5.91 -3.60
C ILE A 69 2.97 -6.16 -2.14
N ASN A 70 2.48 -5.14 -1.45
CA ASN A 70 1.84 -5.28 -0.16
C ASN A 70 0.34 -5.06 -0.32
N VAL A 71 -0.46 -5.95 0.21
CA VAL A 71 -1.92 -5.88 0.22
C VAL A 71 -2.40 -5.81 1.66
N LEU A 72 -3.29 -4.87 1.95
CA LEU A 72 -3.99 -4.78 3.21
C LEU A 72 -5.47 -4.58 2.93
N ALA A 73 -6.29 -5.53 3.32
CA ALA A 73 -7.73 -5.51 3.04
C ALA A 73 -8.53 -5.60 4.33
N PHE A 74 -9.45 -4.67 4.54
CA PHE A 74 -10.41 -4.67 5.65
C PHE A 74 -11.69 -5.35 5.20
N LYS A 75 -12.07 -6.46 5.87
CA LYS A 75 -13.31 -7.16 5.64
C LYS A 75 -14.40 -6.60 6.54
N LEU A 76 -15.42 -6.00 5.93
CA LEU A 76 -16.57 -5.49 6.66
C LEU A 76 -17.50 -6.63 7.10
N ASP A 77 -17.92 -6.58 8.35
CA ASP A 77 -19.01 -7.40 8.91
C ASP A 77 -19.95 -6.55 9.77
N ASP A 78 -20.99 -7.18 10.32
CA ASP A 78 -22.01 -6.47 11.12
C ASP A 78 -21.47 -5.91 12.44
N LYS A 79 -20.35 -6.43 12.94
CA LYS A 79 -19.76 -6.07 14.25
C LYS A 79 -18.70 -4.97 14.15
N ASN A 80 -18.14 -4.72 12.96
CA ASN A 80 -17.01 -3.82 12.78
C ASN A 80 -17.28 -2.59 11.90
N LYS A 81 -18.54 -2.24 11.66
CA LYS A 81 -18.96 -1.09 10.82
C LYS A 81 -18.34 0.25 11.26
N SER A 82 -18.32 0.52 12.57
CA SER A 82 -17.70 1.73 13.11
C SER A 82 -16.20 1.77 12.86
N GLN A 83 -15.51 0.62 13.01
CA GLN A 83 -14.09 0.50 12.72
C GLN A 83 -13.81 0.65 11.22
N PHE A 84 -14.65 0.07 10.35
CA PHE A 84 -14.54 0.23 8.90
C PHE A 84 -14.51 1.71 8.49
N GLU A 85 -15.45 2.52 9.00
CA GLU A 85 -15.52 3.95 8.69
C GLU A 85 -14.28 4.70 9.20
N ALA A 86 -13.81 4.37 10.41
CA ALA A 86 -12.62 4.98 11.00
C ALA A 86 -11.35 4.62 10.21
N GLU A 87 -11.17 3.34 9.87
CA GLU A 87 -10.00 2.88 9.12
C GLU A 87 -9.99 3.41 7.68
N ARG A 88 -11.15 3.41 7.02
CA ARG A 88 -11.30 4.03 5.71
C ARG A 88 -10.95 5.52 5.73
N ALA A 89 -11.37 6.25 6.76
CA ALA A 89 -11.03 7.66 6.93
C ALA A 89 -9.53 7.89 7.14
N LYS A 90 -8.85 7.03 7.91
CA LYS A 90 -7.39 7.08 8.09
C LYS A 90 -6.65 6.91 6.77
N VAL A 91 -7.00 5.89 5.97
CA VAL A 91 -6.39 5.68 4.66
C VAL A 91 -6.60 6.88 3.74
N ASN A 92 -7.84 7.40 3.68
CA ASN A 92 -8.14 8.60 2.90
C ASN A 92 -7.35 9.84 3.37
N LEU A 93 -7.09 9.97 4.67
CA LEU A 93 -6.28 11.06 5.21
C LEU A 93 -4.81 10.92 4.80
N ILE A 94 -4.26 9.71 4.91
CA ILE A 94 -2.88 9.41 4.48
C ILE A 94 -2.69 9.71 2.99
N LEU A 95 -3.64 9.30 2.15
CA LEU A 95 -3.57 9.51 0.70
C LEU A 95 -3.81 10.97 0.26
N LYS A 96 -4.14 11.88 1.19
CA LYS A 96 -4.17 13.33 0.94
C LYS A 96 -2.81 14.02 1.07
N ASP A 97 -1.82 13.34 1.63
CA ASP A 97 -0.44 13.86 1.68
C ASP A 97 0.02 14.17 0.25
N PRO A 98 0.62 15.36 -0.01
CA PRO A 98 1.04 15.80 -1.35
C PRO A 98 2.00 14.84 -2.06
N LYS A 99 2.72 13.96 -1.32
CA LYS A 99 3.58 12.95 -1.94
C LYS A 99 2.82 11.92 -2.76
N TYR A 100 1.53 11.64 -2.43
CA TYR A 100 0.67 10.74 -3.20
C TYR A 100 -0.02 11.51 -4.34
N GLN A 101 0.60 11.50 -5.49
CA GLN A 101 0.06 12.16 -6.68
C GLN A 101 -1.05 11.31 -7.31
N GLN A 102 -2.21 11.92 -7.58
CA GLN A 102 -3.36 11.18 -8.10
C GLN A 102 -3.20 10.90 -9.60
N LEU A 103 -3.19 9.63 -9.97
CA LEU A 103 -3.21 9.19 -11.37
C LEU A 103 -4.65 8.98 -11.88
N MET A 104 -5.50 8.33 -11.08
CA MET A 104 -6.88 8.03 -11.45
C MET A 104 -7.77 7.98 -10.22
N LYS A 105 -9.04 8.38 -10.40
CA LYS A 105 -10.06 8.25 -9.37
C LYS A 105 -11.40 7.91 -10.01
N PHE A 106 -12.07 6.95 -9.40
CA PHE A 106 -13.43 6.53 -9.73
C PHE A 106 -14.30 6.62 -8.49
N SER A 107 -15.55 7.05 -8.65
CA SER A 107 -16.53 7.03 -7.56
C SER A 107 -17.92 6.81 -8.15
N SER A 108 -18.66 5.85 -7.63
CA SER A 108 -20.02 5.51 -8.03
C SER A 108 -20.84 5.09 -6.82
N GLY A 109 -21.58 6.04 -6.25
CA GLY A 109 -22.49 5.81 -5.11
C GLY A 109 -21.79 5.16 -3.91
N LYS A 110 -21.97 3.84 -3.75
CA LYS A 110 -21.45 3.07 -2.60
C LYS A 110 -20.04 2.52 -2.76
N GLN A 111 -19.40 2.77 -3.89
CA GLN A 111 -18.06 2.25 -4.19
C GLN A 111 -17.16 3.32 -4.78
N GLY A 112 -15.87 3.17 -4.56
CA GLY A 112 -14.86 4.06 -5.09
C GLY A 112 -13.51 3.36 -5.23
N ALA A 113 -12.71 3.87 -6.17
CA ALA A 113 -11.34 3.44 -6.35
C ALA A 113 -10.45 4.63 -6.73
N SER A 114 -9.20 4.58 -6.34
CA SER A 114 -8.19 5.53 -6.78
C SER A 114 -6.85 4.84 -7.00
N VAL A 115 -6.07 5.41 -7.90
CA VAL A 115 -4.68 5.08 -8.11
C VAL A 115 -3.87 6.33 -7.86
N THR A 116 -2.91 6.25 -6.96
CA THR A 116 -1.93 7.30 -6.68
C THR A 116 -0.53 6.74 -6.82
N TYR A 117 0.46 7.61 -6.92
CA TYR A 117 1.86 7.21 -7.01
C TYR A 117 2.76 8.15 -6.21
N VAL A 118 3.95 7.68 -5.89
CA VAL A 118 5.02 8.43 -5.21
C VAL A 118 6.25 8.42 -6.10
N GLY A 119 6.79 9.60 -6.40
CA GLY A 119 7.93 9.80 -7.29
C GLY A 119 7.67 10.88 -8.33
N SER A 120 8.40 10.86 -9.42
CA SER A 120 8.15 11.65 -10.63
C SER A 120 7.64 10.74 -11.74
N ASP A 121 7.06 11.32 -12.80
CA ASP A 121 6.33 10.57 -13.85
C ASP A 121 7.10 9.38 -14.46
N ASP A 122 8.43 9.50 -14.60
CA ASP A 122 9.30 8.46 -15.16
C ASP A 122 10.11 7.70 -14.11
N HIS A 123 10.03 8.11 -12.83
CA HIS A 123 10.78 7.52 -11.72
C HIS A 123 9.85 7.29 -10.52
N ILE A 124 8.87 6.43 -10.71
CA ILE A 124 7.88 6.09 -9.68
C ILE A 124 8.46 4.99 -8.79
N ASN A 125 8.39 5.21 -7.46
CA ASN A 125 8.87 4.25 -6.48
C ASN A 125 7.74 3.45 -5.83
N GLU A 126 6.52 3.99 -5.89
CA GLU A 126 5.35 3.34 -5.31
C GLU A 126 4.09 3.69 -6.10
N PHE A 127 3.30 2.67 -6.47
CA PHE A 127 1.91 2.84 -6.84
C PHE A 127 1.01 2.38 -5.70
N VAL A 128 -0.07 3.12 -5.46
CA VAL A 128 -1.07 2.77 -4.45
C VAL A 128 -2.43 2.67 -5.10
N PHE A 129 -3.02 1.50 -5.03
CA PHE A 129 -4.40 1.24 -5.43
C PHE A 129 -5.25 1.18 -4.16
N PHE A 130 -6.23 2.05 -4.06
CA PHE A 130 -7.21 2.02 -3.00
C PHE A 130 -8.59 1.78 -3.60
N ALA A 131 -9.30 0.77 -3.12
CA ALA A 131 -10.66 0.48 -3.52
C ALA A 131 -11.52 0.27 -2.27
N ASN A 132 -12.75 0.79 -2.28
CA ASN A 132 -13.70 0.62 -1.19
C ASN A 132 -15.10 0.33 -1.72
N LYS A 133 -15.85 -0.45 -0.95
CA LYS A 133 -17.25 -0.76 -1.17
C LYS A 133 -17.97 -0.79 0.18
N ASN A 134 -19.02 0.03 0.33
CA ASN A 134 -19.67 0.27 1.61
C ASN A 134 -20.32 -0.97 2.26
N ASP A 135 -20.52 -2.04 1.52
CA ASP A 135 -21.13 -3.30 1.97
C ASP A 135 -20.16 -4.49 2.00
N ALA A 136 -18.89 -4.29 1.64
CA ALA A 136 -17.89 -5.36 1.60
C ALA A 136 -16.60 -5.04 2.37
N GLY A 137 -16.17 -3.77 2.36
CA GLY A 137 -14.92 -3.35 2.99
C GLY A 137 -14.07 -2.46 2.09
N PHE A 138 -12.76 -2.47 2.31
CA PHE A 138 -11.81 -1.77 1.44
C PHE A 138 -10.51 -2.56 1.32
N ALA A 139 -9.75 -2.26 0.29
CA ALA A 139 -8.40 -2.78 0.09
C ALA A 139 -7.44 -1.66 -0.31
N VAL A 140 -6.22 -1.75 0.20
CA VAL A 140 -5.08 -0.95 -0.21
C VAL A 140 -4.02 -1.89 -0.76
N VAL A 141 -3.57 -1.65 -1.99
CA VAL A 141 -2.49 -2.40 -2.61
C VAL A 141 -1.36 -1.43 -2.90
N ARG A 142 -0.18 -1.71 -2.38
CA ARG A 142 1.04 -0.95 -2.65
C ARG A 142 1.93 -1.78 -3.57
N VAL A 143 2.28 -1.24 -4.70
CA VAL A 143 3.29 -1.81 -5.61
C VAL A 143 4.55 -0.99 -5.44
N LEU A 144 5.59 -1.60 -4.92
CA LEU A 144 6.88 -0.97 -4.61
C LEU A 144 7.93 -1.42 -5.61
N GLY A 145 8.78 -0.50 -6.02
CA GLY A 145 9.84 -0.78 -6.99
C GLY A 145 10.74 0.41 -7.22
N LYS A 146 11.49 0.36 -8.30
CA LYS A 146 12.42 1.40 -8.72
C LYS A 146 12.15 1.79 -10.17
N ASP A 147 12.18 3.10 -10.44
CA ASP A 147 12.06 3.63 -11.81
C ASP A 147 10.87 3.05 -12.58
N MET A 148 9.77 2.81 -11.85
CA MET A 148 8.52 2.38 -12.46
C MET A 148 7.88 3.53 -13.23
N ASN A 149 7.03 3.17 -14.19
CA ASN A 149 6.13 4.08 -14.90
C ASN A 149 4.75 3.42 -15.08
N PRO A 150 3.71 4.16 -15.50
CA PRO A 150 2.38 3.57 -15.68
C PRO A 150 2.33 2.39 -16.65
N THR A 151 3.19 2.36 -17.67
CA THR A 151 3.27 1.25 -18.64
C THR A 151 3.80 -0.02 -17.99
N HIS A 152 4.75 0.10 -17.04
CA HIS A 152 5.25 -1.05 -16.26
C HIS A 152 4.12 -1.73 -15.47
N ILE A 153 3.17 -0.98 -14.93
CA ILE A 153 2.00 -1.55 -14.23
C ILE A 153 1.14 -2.37 -15.19
N MET A 154 0.89 -1.87 -16.40
CA MET A 154 0.10 -2.60 -17.40
C MET A 154 0.79 -3.89 -17.86
N ASN A 155 2.10 -3.82 -18.09
CA ASN A 155 2.91 -4.99 -18.45
C ASN A 155 2.98 -6.00 -17.31
N MET A 156 3.09 -5.54 -16.05
CA MET A 156 3.06 -6.40 -14.87
C MET A 156 1.73 -7.14 -14.74
N ILE A 157 0.60 -6.49 -14.97
CA ILE A 157 -0.72 -7.14 -14.98
C ILE A 157 -0.77 -8.24 -16.06
N SER A 158 -0.17 -8.01 -17.22
CA SER A 158 -0.06 -9.04 -18.26
C SER A 158 0.79 -10.22 -17.80
N VAL A 159 1.97 -9.97 -17.23
CA VAL A 159 2.83 -11.01 -16.64
C VAL A 159 2.10 -11.83 -15.58
N LEU A 160 1.35 -11.16 -14.68
CA LEU A 160 0.58 -11.83 -13.63
C LEU A 160 -0.52 -12.76 -14.19
N LYS A 161 -1.14 -12.38 -15.30
CA LYS A 161 -2.17 -13.21 -15.96
C LYS A 161 -1.57 -14.48 -16.63
N GLU A 162 -0.33 -14.39 -17.09
CA GLU A 162 0.38 -15.48 -17.78
C GLU A 162 1.17 -16.35 -16.79
N SER A 163 1.46 -15.83 -15.59
CA SER A 163 2.20 -16.56 -14.56
C SER A 163 1.34 -17.63 -13.89
N LYS A 164 1.96 -18.75 -13.55
CA LYS A 164 1.39 -19.75 -12.67
C LYS A 164 1.58 -19.32 -11.22
N ILE A 165 0.85 -18.26 -10.81
CA ILE A 165 0.86 -17.88 -9.40
C ILE A 165 0.22 -19.01 -8.61
N ASP A 166 0.87 -19.44 -7.54
CA ASP A 166 0.25 -20.32 -6.57
C ASP A 166 -0.94 -19.61 -5.91
N LEU A 167 -2.13 -19.91 -6.42
CA LEU A 167 -3.39 -19.31 -5.95
C LEU A 167 -3.69 -19.65 -4.48
N GLU A 168 -2.99 -20.62 -3.88
CA GLU A 168 -3.10 -20.94 -2.46
C GLU A 168 -2.73 -19.73 -1.60
N GLN A 169 -1.70 -18.98 -2.01
CA GLN A 169 -1.26 -17.77 -1.31
C GLN A 169 -2.26 -16.60 -1.45
N LEU A 170 -3.10 -16.64 -2.48
CA LEU A 170 -4.15 -15.65 -2.73
C LEU A 170 -5.51 -16.05 -2.16
N LYS A 171 -5.66 -17.24 -1.58
CA LYS A 171 -6.92 -17.71 -0.98
C LYS A 171 -7.56 -16.68 -0.04
N PRO A 172 -6.82 -16.02 0.88
CA PRO A 172 -7.41 -15.03 1.76
C PRO A 172 -8.09 -13.86 1.01
N LEU A 173 -7.51 -13.46 -0.14
CA LEU A 173 -8.10 -12.39 -0.98
C LEU A 173 -9.29 -12.89 -1.79
N GLN A 174 -9.27 -14.15 -2.25
CA GLN A 174 -10.38 -14.73 -2.99
C GLN A 174 -11.66 -14.83 -2.13
N GLU A 175 -11.52 -15.06 -0.83
CA GLU A 175 -12.64 -15.08 0.09
C GLU A 175 -13.33 -13.72 0.27
N LEU A 176 -12.60 -12.62 0.04
CA LEU A 176 -13.16 -11.26 0.06
C LEU A 176 -14.00 -10.96 -1.18
N ILE A 177 -13.69 -11.58 -2.31
CA ILE A 177 -14.32 -11.31 -3.61
C ILE A 177 -15.56 -12.20 -3.84
N LYS A 178 -15.64 -13.34 -3.15
CA LYS A 178 -16.70 -14.35 -3.31
C LYS A 178 -17.99 -14.03 -2.56
N LYS A 179 -18.35 -12.76 -2.39
CA LYS A 179 -19.68 -12.37 -1.86
C LYS A 179 -20.53 -11.70 -2.93
#